data_cae3bad5c63bc2cfea6db15178bef64f
#
_entry.id   cae3bad5c63bc2cfea6db15178bef64f
#
_cell.length_a   1.000
_cell.length_b   1.000
_cell.length_c   1.000
_cell.angle_alpha   90.00
_cell.angle_beta   90.00
_cell.angle_gamma   90.00
#
_symmetry.space_group_name_H-M   'P 1'
#
loop_
_entity.id
_entity.type
_entity.pdbx_description
1 polymer ?
#
loop_
_entity_poly.entity_id
_entity_poly.type
_entity_poly.pdbx_seq_one_letter_code
_entity_poly.pdbx_strand_id
1 'polypeptide(L)'
;MTVRDVDQPLYDHTQPGTVVRVICIVIMLWLGTFAFLAAPFLYLIVGVILVLALLFHALNVRIDEKMIELRMGIGLITKSIPLESVVSCKPVRNSLMYGFGIRYVFDGWMWNVSGLDAVQLTFSDGKHFRIGTDEPEALESAINLAIGCSEHDDTAAD
;
A
#
# COMPACT_ATOMS: atom_id res chain seq x y z
N MET A 1 34.33 7.56 5.54
CA MET A 1 33.61 6.61 4.69
C MET A 1 32.77 5.75 5.63
N THR A 2 31.52 6.16 5.87
CA THR A 2 30.62 5.47 6.82
C THR A 2 30.04 4.27 6.11
N VAL A 3 30.42 3.07 6.55
CA VAL A 3 29.82 1.82 6.08
C VAL A 3 28.32 1.89 6.42
N ARG A 4 27.45 2.00 5.41
CA ARG A 4 26.01 1.81 5.60
C ARG A 4 25.81 0.37 6.06
N ASP A 5 25.11 0.21 7.17
CA ASP A 5 24.64 -1.10 7.62
C ASP A 5 23.74 -1.67 6.52
N VAL A 6 24.15 -2.79 5.94
CA VAL A 6 23.52 -3.42 4.74
C VAL A 6 22.06 -3.85 4.99
N ASP A 7 21.59 -3.75 6.24
CA ASP A 7 20.24 -4.16 6.67
C ASP A 7 19.25 -3.02 6.87
N GLN A 8 19.62 -1.75 6.61
CA GLN A 8 18.68 -0.65 6.79
C GLN A 8 17.94 -0.34 5.49
N PRO A 9 16.58 -0.42 5.49
CA PRO A 9 15.79 -0.05 4.31
C PRO A 9 16.01 1.43 3.98
N LEU A 10 15.95 1.76 2.69
CA LEU A 10 16.01 3.14 2.20
C LEU A 10 14.77 3.94 2.63
N TYR A 11 13.64 3.23 2.77
CA TYR A 11 12.38 3.81 3.20
C TYR A 11 11.54 2.71 3.89
N ASP A 12 10.89 3.05 5.01
CA ASP A 12 9.93 2.20 5.71
C ASP A 12 8.86 3.09 6.33
N HIS A 13 7.66 3.06 5.75
CA HIS A 13 6.54 3.86 6.20
C HIS A 13 5.27 3.04 6.24
N THR A 14 4.45 3.28 7.27
CA THR A 14 3.17 2.62 7.43
C THR A 14 2.03 3.62 7.41
N GLN A 15 1.29 3.66 6.33
CA GLN A 15 0.07 4.44 6.23
C GLN A 15 -1.05 3.77 7.04
N PRO A 16 -1.63 4.44 8.06
CA PRO A 16 -2.77 3.92 8.79
C PRO A 16 -4.04 3.95 7.94
N GLY A 17 -4.75 2.84 7.88
CA GLY A 17 -6.05 2.70 7.19
C GLY A 17 -7.19 3.34 7.98
N THR A 18 -7.07 4.62 8.32
CA THR A 18 -8.02 5.33 9.18
C THR A 18 -9.44 5.32 8.61
N VAL A 19 -9.59 5.56 7.31
CA VAL A 19 -10.90 5.59 6.64
C VAL A 19 -11.58 4.22 6.69
N VAL A 20 -10.87 3.16 6.31
CA VAL A 20 -11.40 1.79 6.35
C VAL A 20 -11.76 1.40 7.78
N ARG A 21 -10.89 1.75 8.75
CA ARG A 21 -11.12 1.45 10.17
C ARG A 21 -12.38 2.13 10.70
N VAL A 22 -12.57 3.42 10.44
CA VAL A 22 -13.74 4.18 10.89
C VAL A 22 -15.01 3.61 10.28
N ILE A 23 -15.03 3.34 8.97
CA ILE A 23 -16.18 2.74 8.28
C ILE A 23 -16.53 1.39 8.90
N CYS A 24 -15.55 0.51 9.12
CA CYS A 24 -15.77 -0.80 9.72
C CYS A 24 -16.33 -0.70 11.16
N ILE A 25 -15.80 0.22 11.98
CA ILE A 25 -16.29 0.43 13.35
C ILE A 25 -17.76 0.88 13.32
N VAL A 26 -18.10 1.87 12.50
CA VAL A 26 -19.49 2.37 12.40
C VAL A 26 -20.46 1.27 11.99
N ILE A 27 -20.10 0.48 10.95
CA ILE A 27 -20.92 -0.64 10.49
C ILE A 27 -21.04 -1.73 11.58
N MET A 28 -19.93 -2.07 12.26
CA MET A 28 -19.97 -3.08 13.33
C MET A 28 -20.84 -2.66 14.51
N LEU A 29 -20.78 -1.40 14.91
CA LEU A 29 -21.64 -0.88 15.99
C LEU A 29 -23.12 -0.93 15.60
N TRP A 30 -23.45 -0.51 14.38
CA TRP A 30 -24.82 -0.51 13.88
C TRP A 30 -25.37 -1.92 13.75
N LEU A 31 -24.64 -2.83 13.09
CA LEU A 31 -25.04 -4.23 12.94
C LEU A 31 -25.05 -4.97 14.25
N GLY A 32 -24.11 -4.72 15.16
CA GLY A 32 -24.04 -5.34 16.47
C GLY A 32 -25.26 -4.98 17.33
N THR A 33 -25.69 -3.73 17.31
CA THR A 33 -26.91 -3.29 17.99
C THR A 33 -28.15 -3.99 17.43
N PHE A 34 -28.27 -4.05 16.11
CA PHE A 34 -29.39 -4.71 15.45
C PHE A 34 -29.41 -6.23 15.68
N ALA A 35 -28.23 -6.87 15.66
CA ALA A 35 -28.07 -8.29 15.94
C ALA A 35 -28.52 -8.64 17.37
N PHE A 36 -28.16 -7.82 18.34
CA PHE A 36 -28.56 -7.98 19.74
C PHE A 36 -30.10 -7.93 19.92
N LEU A 37 -30.76 -7.01 19.21
CA LEU A 37 -32.20 -6.77 19.36
C LEU A 37 -33.10 -7.71 18.58
N ALA A 38 -32.68 -8.15 17.38
CA ALA A 38 -33.60 -8.78 16.44
C ALA A 38 -33.06 -10.03 15.72
N ALA A 39 -31.76 -10.16 15.52
CA ALA A 39 -31.23 -11.15 14.59
C ALA A 39 -29.79 -11.63 14.94
N PRO A 40 -29.63 -12.53 15.93
CA PRO A 40 -28.30 -12.93 16.41
C PRO A 40 -27.40 -13.57 15.35
N PHE A 41 -27.94 -14.11 14.25
CA PHE A 41 -27.13 -14.64 13.14
C PHE A 41 -26.25 -13.56 12.45
N LEU A 42 -26.59 -12.27 12.61
CA LEU A 42 -25.79 -11.16 12.08
C LEU A 42 -24.41 -11.04 12.74
N TYR A 43 -24.18 -11.67 13.90
CA TYR A 43 -22.83 -11.72 14.50
C TYR A 43 -21.80 -12.39 13.59
N LEU A 44 -22.24 -13.31 12.71
CA LEU A 44 -21.34 -13.87 11.70
C LEU A 44 -20.84 -12.79 10.74
N ILE A 45 -21.73 -11.89 10.30
CA ILE A 45 -21.38 -10.77 9.42
C ILE A 45 -20.44 -9.79 10.13
N VAL A 46 -20.72 -9.50 11.41
CA VAL A 46 -19.83 -8.64 12.23
C VAL A 46 -18.44 -9.27 12.32
N GLY A 47 -18.35 -10.59 12.51
CA GLY A 47 -17.06 -11.31 12.52
C GLY A 47 -16.30 -11.17 11.19
N VAL A 48 -16.98 -11.31 10.06
CA VAL A 48 -16.36 -11.12 8.73
C VAL A 48 -15.85 -9.69 8.55
N ILE A 49 -16.64 -8.68 8.96
CA ILE A 49 -16.22 -7.27 8.89
C ILE A 49 -14.99 -7.02 9.76
N LEU A 50 -14.93 -7.64 10.95
CA LEU A 50 -13.76 -7.54 11.83
C LEU A 50 -12.50 -8.10 11.16
N VAL A 51 -12.61 -9.27 10.52
CA VAL A 51 -11.49 -9.86 9.77
C VAL A 51 -11.04 -8.94 8.63
N LEU A 52 -11.97 -8.39 7.87
CA LEU A 52 -11.64 -7.43 6.80
C LEU A 52 -10.99 -6.16 7.37
N ALA A 53 -11.46 -5.66 8.50
CA ALA A 53 -10.85 -4.52 9.17
C ALA A 53 -9.39 -4.81 9.56
N LEU A 54 -9.10 -6.01 10.06
CA LEU A 54 -7.73 -6.44 10.40
C LEU A 54 -6.84 -6.62 9.17
N LEU A 55 -7.39 -7.05 8.03
CA LEU A 55 -6.63 -7.22 6.79
C LEU A 55 -6.29 -5.88 6.10
N PHE A 56 -7.12 -4.86 6.28
CA PHE A 56 -7.00 -3.58 5.58
C PHE A 56 -6.73 -2.38 6.50
N HIS A 57 -6.31 -2.62 7.75
CA HIS A 57 -6.13 -1.54 8.73
C HIS A 57 -4.91 -0.65 8.47
N ALA A 58 -3.94 -1.09 7.68
CA ALA A 58 -2.71 -0.37 7.36
C ALA A 58 -2.10 -0.86 6.05
N LEU A 59 -1.30 -0.02 5.42
CA LEU A 59 -0.41 -0.37 4.30
C LEU A 59 1.01 0.05 4.68
N ASN A 60 1.89 -0.92 4.84
CA ASN A 60 3.32 -0.69 5.01
C ASN A 60 4.01 -0.77 3.65
N VAL A 61 4.86 0.20 3.38
CA VAL A 61 5.70 0.28 2.18
C VAL A 61 7.15 0.32 2.64
N ARG A 62 7.92 -0.66 2.25
CA ARG A 62 9.35 -0.77 2.53
C ARG A 62 10.12 -0.80 1.22
N ILE A 63 11.17 -0.01 1.10
CA ILE A 63 12.04 0.05 -0.06
C ILE A 63 13.43 -0.37 0.38
N ASP A 64 13.90 -1.47 -0.16
CA ASP A 64 15.27 -1.94 -0.08
C ASP A 64 16.00 -1.59 -1.39
N GLU A 65 17.29 -1.89 -1.49
CA GLU A 65 18.13 -1.56 -2.67
C GLU A 65 17.63 -2.20 -3.99
N LYS A 66 16.87 -3.30 -3.93
CA LYS A 66 16.43 -4.06 -5.11
C LYS A 66 14.92 -4.20 -5.26
N MET A 67 14.16 -3.97 -4.20
CA MET A 67 12.74 -4.30 -4.16
C MET A 67 11.92 -3.27 -3.39
N ILE A 68 10.70 -3.05 -3.85
CA ILE A 68 9.64 -2.39 -3.09
C ILE A 68 8.75 -3.48 -2.52
N GLU A 69 8.68 -3.59 -1.21
CA GLU A 69 7.78 -4.50 -0.50
C GLU A 69 6.54 -3.77 0.00
N LEU A 70 5.39 -4.29 -0.34
CA LEU A 70 4.10 -3.83 0.15
C LEU A 70 3.51 -4.88 1.06
N ARG A 71 3.12 -4.49 2.28
CA ARG A 71 2.45 -5.36 3.26
C ARG A 71 1.15 -4.72 3.72
N MET A 72 0.05 -5.41 3.55
CA MET A 72 -1.26 -4.90 3.92
C MET A 72 -1.75 -5.55 5.23
N GLY A 73 -2.33 -4.72 6.09
CA GLY A 73 -2.91 -5.11 7.36
C GLY A 73 -1.88 -5.73 8.30
N ILE A 74 -2.17 -6.94 8.75
CA ILE A 74 -1.27 -7.72 9.62
C ILE A 74 -0.15 -8.44 8.84
N GLY A 75 0.06 -8.07 7.57
CA GLY A 75 1.13 -8.63 6.75
C GLY A 75 0.80 -9.95 6.04
N LEU A 76 -0.46 -10.39 6.04
CA LEU A 76 -0.89 -11.60 5.30
C LEU A 76 -0.92 -11.38 3.78
N ILE A 77 -1.19 -10.15 3.36
CA ILE A 77 -1.22 -9.79 1.94
C ILE A 77 0.04 -8.99 1.65
N THR A 78 0.94 -9.59 0.90
CA THR A 78 2.23 -8.99 0.54
C THR A 78 2.42 -8.96 -0.96
N LYS A 79 3.17 -7.97 -1.45
CA LYS A 79 3.59 -7.86 -2.84
C LYS A 79 4.99 -7.27 -2.90
N SER A 80 5.88 -7.96 -3.62
CA SER A 80 7.23 -7.46 -3.91
C SER A 80 7.29 -7.01 -5.36
N ILE A 81 7.89 -5.86 -5.61
CA ILE A 81 8.07 -5.25 -6.92
C ILE A 81 9.56 -5.01 -7.11
N PRO A 82 10.22 -5.66 -8.10
CA PRO A 82 11.62 -5.39 -8.40
C PRO A 82 11.80 -3.96 -8.91
N LEU A 83 12.76 -3.23 -8.35
CA LEU A 83 13.07 -1.85 -8.77
C LEU A 83 13.53 -1.77 -10.23
N GLU A 84 14.25 -2.78 -10.72
CA GLU A 84 14.68 -2.92 -12.13
C GLU A 84 13.52 -2.88 -13.14
N SER A 85 12.31 -3.27 -12.71
CA SER A 85 11.10 -3.22 -13.56
C SER A 85 10.44 -1.84 -13.60
N VAL A 86 10.83 -0.93 -12.71
CA VAL A 86 10.22 0.40 -12.56
C VAL A 86 11.02 1.43 -13.36
N VAL A 87 10.41 2.01 -14.38
CA VAL A 87 11.04 3.03 -15.24
C VAL A 87 10.88 4.42 -14.66
N SER A 88 9.75 4.71 -14.04
CA SER A 88 9.49 6.02 -13.45
C SER A 88 8.42 5.94 -12.37
N CYS A 89 8.42 6.91 -11.48
CA CYS A 89 7.33 7.11 -10.52
C CYS A 89 6.92 8.58 -10.48
N LYS A 90 5.68 8.82 -10.09
CA LYS A 90 5.14 10.18 -9.91
C LYS A 90 4.02 10.20 -8.87
N PRO A 91 3.87 11.28 -8.11
CA PRO A 91 2.73 11.47 -7.24
C PRO A 91 1.47 11.68 -8.07
N VAL A 92 0.39 11.07 -7.63
CA VAL A 92 -0.93 11.16 -8.26
C VAL A 92 -2.01 11.25 -7.20
N ARG A 93 -3.14 11.83 -7.56
CA ARG A 93 -4.32 11.86 -6.70
C ARG A 93 -5.41 10.97 -7.27
N ASN A 94 -5.81 9.98 -6.50
CA ASN A 94 -6.87 9.05 -6.87
C ASN A 94 -8.24 9.70 -6.79
N SER A 95 -9.18 9.24 -7.61
CA SER A 95 -10.59 9.60 -7.45
C SER A 95 -11.20 8.83 -6.29
N LEU A 96 -12.12 9.47 -5.56
CA LEU A 96 -12.95 8.80 -4.54
C LEU A 96 -13.71 7.59 -5.09
N MET A 97 -14.06 7.60 -6.38
CA MET A 97 -14.77 6.50 -7.05
C MET A 97 -13.93 5.21 -7.15
N TYR A 98 -12.60 5.30 -7.04
CA TYR A 98 -11.73 4.12 -7.03
C TYR A 98 -11.84 3.35 -5.71
N GLY A 99 -12.29 4.01 -4.63
CA GLY A 99 -12.44 3.41 -3.31
C GLY A 99 -11.11 2.99 -2.68
N PHE A 100 -11.19 2.10 -1.69
CA PHE A 100 -10.06 1.61 -0.92
C PHE A 100 -9.84 0.11 -1.11
N GLY A 101 -8.67 -0.39 -0.73
CA GLY A 101 -8.28 -1.79 -0.83
C GLY A 101 -7.39 -2.08 -2.03
N ILE A 102 -7.39 -3.34 -2.46
CA ILE A 102 -6.67 -3.83 -3.64
C ILE A 102 -7.64 -3.82 -4.81
N ARG A 103 -7.35 -3.03 -5.83
CA ARG A 103 -8.26 -2.87 -6.99
C ARG A 103 -7.50 -2.72 -8.29
N TYR A 104 -8.16 -3.11 -9.37
CA TYR A 104 -7.73 -2.78 -10.73
C TYR A 104 -8.44 -1.50 -11.17
N VAL A 105 -7.66 -0.48 -11.57
CA VAL A 105 -8.15 0.81 -12.03
C VAL A 105 -7.59 1.10 -13.42
N PHE A 106 -8.44 1.44 -14.36
CA PHE A 106 -8.20 1.76 -15.79
C PHE A 106 -6.92 1.20 -16.44
N ASP A 107 -5.75 1.51 -15.88
CA ASP A 107 -4.43 1.28 -16.45
C ASP A 107 -3.51 0.41 -15.58
N GLY A 108 -4.02 -0.09 -14.42
CA GLY A 108 -3.19 -0.90 -13.54
C GLY A 108 -3.82 -1.24 -12.20
N TRP A 109 -3.04 -1.87 -11.35
CA TRP A 109 -3.43 -2.21 -9.99
C TRP A 109 -3.20 -1.04 -9.04
N MET A 110 -4.05 -0.95 -8.04
CA MET A 110 -3.94 0.03 -6.96
C MET A 110 -4.07 -0.67 -5.60
N TRP A 111 -3.16 -0.34 -4.71
CA TRP A 111 -3.24 -0.68 -3.29
C TRP A 111 -3.37 0.61 -2.48
N ASN A 112 -4.52 0.80 -1.84
CA ASN A 112 -4.78 1.99 -1.03
C ASN A 112 -5.66 1.65 0.18
N VAL A 113 -5.30 2.09 1.36
CA VAL A 113 -6.06 1.86 2.61
C VAL A 113 -6.70 3.13 3.16
N SER A 114 -6.18 4.30 2.79
CA SER A 114 -6.66 5.59 3.29
C SER A 114 -6.22 6.74 2.38
N GLY A 115 -6.98 7.84 2.39
CA GLY A 115 -6.63 9.03 1.61
C GLY A 115 -6.84 8.86 0.11
N LEU A 116 -6.46 9.91 -0.62
CA LEU A 116 -6.55 9.96 -2.08
C LEU A 116 -5.18 10.09 -2.74
N ASP A 117 -4.16 10.39 -1.96
CA ASP A 117 -2.81 10.60 -2.48
C ASP A 117 -2.12 9.23 -2.65
N ALA A 118 -1.32 9.13 -3.71
CA ALA A 118 -0.65 7.90 -4.10
C ALA A 118 0.58 8.21 -4.94
N VAL A 119 1.47 7.24 -5.08
CA VAL A 119 2.54 7.25 -6.08
C VAL A 119 2.22 6.21 -7.14
N GLN A 120 2.23 6.65 -8.40
CA GLN A 120 2.06 5.78 -9.56
C GLN A 120 3.42 5.34 -10.07
N LEU A 121 3.66 4.04 -10.07
CA LEU A 121 4.80 3.41 -10.73
C LEU A 121 4.45 3.15 -12.20
N THR A 122 5.41 3.34 -13.08
CA THR A 122 5.33 2.94 -14.49
C THR A 122 6.38 1.86 -14.73
N PHE A 123 5.95 0.73 -15.24
CA PHE A 123 6.82 -0.40 -15.56
C PHE A 123 7.33 -0.35 -16.99
N SER A 124 8.42 -1.09 -17.26
CA SER A 124 9.00 -1.22 -18.60
C SER A 124 8.04 -1.78 -19.66
N ASP A 125 7.02 -2.55 -19.24
CA ASP A 125 5.97 -3.08 -20.11
C ASP A 125 4.80 -2.10 -20.35
N GLY A 126 4.91 -0.87 -19.85
CA GLY A 126 3.89 0.18 -19.96
C GLY A 126 2.72 0.08 -18.99
N LYS A 127 2.69 -0.94 -18.14
CA LYS A 127 1.67 -1.05 -17.09
C LYS A 127 1.93 -0.08 -15.95
N HIS A 128 0.88 0.18 -15.17
CA HIS A 128 0.95 1.04 -14.02
C HIS A 128 0.56 0.30 -12.72
N PHE A 129 1.13 0.76 -11.63
CA PHE A 129 0.76 0.33 -10.28
C PHE A 129 0.71 1.54 -9.36
N ARG A 130 -0.36 1.68 -8.57
CA ARG A 130 -0.52 2.80 -7.65
C ARG A 130 -0.41 2.34 -6.20
N ILE A 131 0.43 3.02 -5.45
CA ILE A 131 0.65 2.82 -4.02
C ILE A 131 0.05 3.99 -3.28
N GLY A 132 -1.02 3.77 -2.52
CA GLY A 132 -1.59 4.78 -1.63
C GLY A 132 -0.61 5.13 -0.53
N THR A 133 -0.50 6.43 -0.24
CA THR A 133 0.38 6.94 0.80
C THR A 133 -0.11 8.30 1.29
N ASP A 134 0.18 8.64 2.53
CA ASP A 134 -0.01 9.96 3.12
C ASP A 134 1.23 10.87 2.94
N GLU A 135 2.34 10.29 2.42
CA GLU A 135 3.60 11.00 2.14
C GLU A 135 4.06 10.78 0.68
N PRO A 136 3.31 11.26 -0.34
CA PRO A 136 3.59 10.95 -1.74
C PRO A 136 4.95 11.47 -2.22
N GLU A 137 5.38 12.64 -1.78
CA GLU A 137 6.67 13.24 -2.17
C GLU A 137 7.85 12.49 -1.54
N ALA A 138 7.71 12.04 -0.29
CA ALA A 138 8.74 11.27 0.40
C ALA A 138 8.91 9.89 -0.24
N LEU A 139 7.79 9.22 -0.56
CA LEU A 139 7.80 7.93 -1.23
C LEU A 139 8.37 8.04 -2.66
N GLU A 140 7.97 9.06 -3.44
CA GLU A 140 8.53 9.31 -4.76
C GLU A 140 10.04 9.51 -4.71
N SER A 141 10.52 10.38 -3.79
CA SER A 141 11.95 10.67 -3.63
C SER A 141 12.74 9.41 -3.27
N ALA A 142 12.20 8.57 -2.39
CA ALA A 142 12.83 7.32 -1.99
C ALA A 142 12.91 6.31 -3.16
N ILE A 143 11.85 6.20 -3.98
CA ILE A 143 11.84 5.34 -5.16
C ILE A 143 12.83 5.83 -6.21
N ASN A 144 12.85 7.13 -6.51
CA ASN A 144 13.79 7.72 -7.48
C ASN A 144 15.24 7.54 -7.04
N LEU A 145 15.53 7.67 -5.74
CA LEU A 145 16.85 7.41 -5.21
C LEU A 145 17.24 5.93 -5.40
N ALA A 146 16.31 5.01 -5.13
CA ALA A 146 16.53 3.57 -5.26
C ALA A 146 16.76 3.14 -6.72
N ILE A 147 16.00 3.71 -7.67
CA ILE A 147 16.18 3.45 -9.11
C ILE A 147 17.55 3.96 -9.56
N GLY A 148 17.95 5.19 -9.18
CA GLY A 148 19.26 5.75 -9.51
C GLY A 148 20.44 4.98 -8.91
N CYS A 149 20.27 4.35 -7.75
CA CYS A 149 21.26 3.45 -7.17
C CYS A 149 21.38 2.13 -7.94
N SER A 150 20.27 1.59 -8.47
CA SER A 150 20.29 0.32 -9.21
C SER A 150 20.95 0.46 -10.59
N GLU A 151 20.75 1.58 -11.29
CA GLU A 151 21.44 1.86 -12.57
C GLU A 151 22.96 2.02 -12.43
N HIS A 152 23.44 2.41 -11.26
CA HIS A 152 24.90 2.60 -11.05
C HIS A 152 25.62 1.29 -10.76
N ASP A 153 24.93 0.28 -10.24
CA ASP A 153 25.51 -1.04 -9.93
C ASP A 153 25.69 -1.89 -11.21
N ASP A 154 24.75 -1.75 -12.18
CA ASP A 154 24.82 -2.47 -13.46
C ASP A 154 25.92 -1.93 -14.41
N THR A 155 26.32 -0.65 -14.26
CA THR A 155 27.41 -0.05 -15.05
C THR A 155 28.81 -0.33 -14.50
N ALA A 156 28.93 -0.87 -13.29
CA ALA A 156 30.21 -1.22 -12.67
C ALA A 156 30.63 -2.69 -12.92
N ALA A 157 29.80 -3.48 -13.59
CA ALA A 157 30.01 -4.92 -13.85
C ALA A 157 30.42 -5.25 -15.30
N ASP A 158 30.75 -4.24 -16.14
CA ASP A 158 31.25 -4.40 -17.53
C ASP A 158 32.76 -4.14 -17.65
#